data_d859577b3f6d9c00ffe91b0ffceb649c
#
_entry.id   d859577b3f6d9c00ffe91b0ffceb649c
#
_cell.length_a   1.000
_cell.length_b   1.000
_cell.length_c   1.000
_cell.angle_alpha   90.00
_cell.angle_beta   90.00
_cell.angle_gamma   90.00
#
_symmetry.space_group_name_H-M   'P 1'
#
loop_
_entity.id
_entity.type
_entity.pdbx_description
1 polymer ?
#
loop_
_entity_poly.entity_id
_entity_poly.type
_entity_poly.pdbx_seq_one_letter_code
_entity_poly.pdbx_strand_id
1 'polypeptide(L)'
;NISKIDHGYINSVYMMAHSGARGSAAQMRQVAGMRGLMAKPNGEIIEQPIISNFKEGLTVLEYFNSTHGARKGLADTALKTANSGYLTRRLVDVAQDVVITESNCGTERGIIVRPVVDGGNVIVSIGERILGRTIQEDIIHPETGEVLIKKGKLIDENDVEVVEAAGVEQVKIRSVLTCESEHGVCAACYGRDLARGTPVNIGEAVGV
;
A
#
# COMPACT_ATOMS: atom_id res chain seq x y z
N ASN A 1 24.00 -6.44 -14.01
CA ASN A 1 22.71 -6.27 -14.73
C ASN A 1 21.79 -7.46 -14.48
N ILE A 2 21.09 -7.43 -13.33
CA ILE A 2 20.15 -8.49 -12.92
C ILE A 2 18.91 -8.52 -13.84
N SER A 3 18.62 -7.40 -14.52
CA SER A 3 17.46 -7.24 -15.40
C SER A 3 17.68 -7.67 -16.85
N LYS A 4 18.87 -8.13 -17.25
CA LYS A 4 19.10 -8.57 -18.64
C LYS A 4 18.53 -9.96 -18.87
N ILE A 5 17.72 -10.06 -19.92
CA ILE A 5 17.34 -11.31 -20.54
C ILE A 5 18.57 -11.82 -21.27
N ASP A 6 19.18 -12.90 -20.82
CA ASP A 6 20.32 -13.53 -21.44
C ASP A 6 19.82 -14.79 -22.16
N HIS A 7 20.01 -14.86 -23.49
CA HIS A 7 19.58 -15.96 -24.34
C HIS A 7 18.11 -16.41 -24.21
N GLY A 8 17.17 -15.47 -23.93
CA GLY A 8 15.75 -15.79 -23.78
C GLY A 8 15.33 -16.28 -22.39
N TYR A 9 16.27 -16.40 -21.45
CA TYR A 9 15.97 -16.75 -20.07
C TYR A 9 15.90 -15.50 -19.21
N ILE A 10 14.79 -15.34 -18.47
CA ILE A 10 14.65 -14.30 -17.45
C ILE A 10 15.30 -14.80 -16.16
N ASN A 11 16.14 -13.97 -15.55
CA ASN A 11 16.74 -14.32 -14.27
C ASN A 11 15.66 -14.52 -13.19
N SER A 12 15.66 -15.68 -12.53
CA SER A 12 14.66 -16.04 -11.52
C SER A 12 14.63 -15.07 -10.33
N VAL A 13 15.77 -14.53 -9.93
CA VAL A 13 15.87 -13.53 -8.85
C VAL A 13 15.20 -12.21 -9.26
N TYR A 14 15.42 -11.78 -10.50
CA TYR A 14 14.74 -10.62 -11.04
C TYR A 14 13.22 -10.83 -11.09
N MET A 15 12.79 -12.00 -11.56
CA MET A 15 11.38 -12.35 -11.64
C MET A 15 10.70 -12.30 -10.26
N MET A 16 11.31 -12.89 -9.23
CA MET A 16 10.78 -12.87 -7.87
C MET A 16 10.67 -11.46 -7.29
N ALA A 17 11.67 -10.63 -7.49
CA ALA A 17 11.67 -9.27 -6.95
C ALA A 17 10.78 -8.32 -7.74
N HIS A 18 10.75 -8.43 -9.05
CA HIS A 18 9.89 -7.60 -9.89
C HIS A 18 8.40 -7.91 -9.69
N SER A 19 8.06 -9.17 -9.50
CA SER A 19 6.68 -9.58 -9.19
C SER A 19 6.24 -9.24 -7.74
N GLY A 20 7.17 -8.86 -6.88
CA GLY A 20 6.89 -8.61 -5.46
C GLY A 20 6.71 -9.87 -4.60
N ALA A 21 6.90 -11.07 -5.16
CA ALA A 21 6.71 -12.32 -4.43
C ALA A 21 7.71 -12.49 -3.28
N ARG A 22 8.98 -12.17 -3.51
CA ARG A 22 10.02 -12.25 -2.49
C ARG A 22 11.21 -11.37 -2.82
N GLY A 23 11.74 -10.69 -1.79
CA GLY A 23 12.89 -9.81 -1.94
C GLY A 23 12.54 -8.42 -2.48
N SER A 24 13.43 -7.49 -2.27
CA SER A 24 13.34 -6.12 -2.76
C SER A 24 14.60 -5.73 -3.53
N ALA A 25 14.52 -4.67 -4.33
CA ALA A 25 15.69 -4.11 -5.02
C ALA A 25 16.82 -3.72 -4.06
N ALA A 26 16.48 -3.25 -2.85
CA ALA A 26 17.44 -2.92 -1.80
C ALA A 26 18.19 -4.16 -1.30
N GLN A 27 17.49 -5.27 -1.09
CA GLN A 27 18.11 -6.53 -0.69
C GLN A 27 19.03 -7.08 -1.77
N MET A 28 18.63 -7.00 -3.05
CA MET A 28 19.48 -7.41 -4.16
C MET A 28 20.75 -6.56 -4.28
N ARG A 29 20.64 -5.27 -4.03
CA ARG A 29 21.78 -4.35 -4.03
C ARG A 29 22.81 -4.75 -2.98
N GLN A 30 22.38 -5.20 -1.79
CA GLN A 30 23.27 -5.68 -0.74
C GLN A 30 23.97 -7.00 -1.10
N VAL A 31 23.33 -7.85 -1.91
CA VAL A 31 23.90 -9.13 -2.32
C VAL A 31 24.91 -8.97 -3.46
N ALA A 32 24.59 -8.17 -4.47
CA ALA A 32 25.33 -8.10 -5.73
C ALA A 32 26.01 -6.74 -6.00
N GLY A 33 25.72 -5.73 -5.24
CA GLY A 33 26.26 -4.39 -5.41
C GLY A 33 27.13 -3.97 -4.23
N MET A 34 26.64 -3.02 -3.45
CA MET A 34 27.30 -2.49 -2.26
C MET A 34 26.30 -2.43 -1.11
N ARG A 35 26.72 -2.79 0.08
CA ARG A 35 25.84 -2.76 1.24
C ARG A 35 25.48 -1.33 1.68
N GLY A 36 26.44 -0.42 1.67
CA GLY A 36 26.24 1.00 1.94
C GLY A 36 26.37 1.40 3.40
N LEU A 37 25.72 2.49 3.78
CA LEU A 37 25.79 3.07 5.11
C LEU A 37 25.04 2.24 6.15
N MET A 38 25.64 2.12 7.35
CA MET A 38 25.05 1.43 8.48
C MET A 38 24.66 2.41 9.58
N ALA A 39 23.58 2.10 10.29
CA ALA A 39 23.15 2.87 11.45
C ALA A 39 23.65 2.25 12.74
N LYS A 40 24.11 3.10 13.67
CA LYS A 40 24.36 2.72 15.06
C LYS A 40 23.05 2.43 15.80
N PRO A 41 23.09 1.78 16.97
CA PRO A 41 21.89 1.53 17.78
C PRO A 41 21.12 2.80 18.17
N ASN A 42 21.81 3.93 18.32
CA ASN A 42 21.21 5.25 18.64
C ASN A 42 20.54 5.94 17.43
N GLY A 43 20.64 5.36 16.22
CA GLY A 43 20.08 5.92 14.99
C GLY A 43 21.04 6.79 14.18
N GLU A 44 22.21 7.11 14.70
CA GLU A 44 23.24 7.83 13.93
C GLU A 44 23.79 6.95 12.81
N ILE A 45 24.09 7.57 11.67
CA ILE A 45 24.70 6.88 10.53
C ILE A 45 26.22 6.84 10.73
N ILE A 46 26.81 5.67 10.48
CA ILE A 46 28.26 5.52 10.43
C ILE A 46 28.73 6.10 9.10
N GLU A 47 29.63 7.08 9.15
CA GLU A 47 30.13 7.81 7.96
C GLU A 47 30.84 6.89 6.96
N GLN A 48 31.52 5.85 7.45
CA GLN A 48 32.23 4.90 6.61
C GLN A 48 31.26 3.87 6.03
N PRO A 49 31.02 3.87 4.70
CA PRO A 49 30.14 2.91 4.07
C PRO A 49 30.78 1.53 3.96
N ILE A 50 29.96 0.48 3.95
CA ILE A 50 30.39 -0.87 3.61
C ILE A 50 30.37 -0.99 2.09
N ILE A 51 31.55 -1.10 1.48
CA ILE A 51 31.73 -1.19 0.03
C ILE A 51 31.48 -2.61 -0.47
N SER A 52 31.85 -3.61 0.33
CA SER A 52 31.70 -5.03 0.02
C SER A 52 30.22 -5.45 -0.06
N ASN A 53 29.94 -6.49 -0.81
CA ASN A 53 28.63 -7.14 -0.90
C ASN A 53 28.69 -8.53 -0.25
N PHE A 54 27.51 -9.16 -0.08
CA PHE A 54 27.46 -10.50 0.51
C PHE A 54 28.02 -11.61 -0.37
N LYS A 55 28.07 -11.42 -1.70
CA LYS A 55 28.64 -12.41 -2.62
C LYS A 55 30.15 -12.50 -2.47
N GLU A 56 30.83 -11.37 -2.34
CA GLU A 56 32.29 -11.27 -2.17
C GLU A 56 32.73 -11.53 -0.73
N GLY A 57 31.83 -11.27 0.21
CA GLY A 57 32.08 -11.34 1.64
C GLY A 57 32.54 -10.00 2.22
N LEU A 58 32.25 -9.79 3.50
CA LEU A 58 32.59 -8.59 4.23
C LEU A 58 33.97 -8.76 4.91
N THR A 59 34.72 -7.68 5.07
CA THR A 59 35.88 -7.63 5.94
C THR A 59 35.43 -7.74 7.41
N VAL A 60 36.35 -8.10 8.29
CA VAL A 60 36.05 -8.26 9.73
C VAL A 60 35.48 -6.99 10.34
N LEU A 61 36.04 -5.84 9.98
CA LEU A 61 35.56 -4.54 10.47
C LEU A 61 34.17 -4.19 9.94
N GLU A 62 33.94 -4.39 8.65
CA GLU A 62 32.63 -4.18 8.02
C GLU A 62 31.55 -5.09 8.60
N TYR A 63 31.91 -6.35 8.86
CA TYR A 63 31.02 -7.29 9.55
C TYR A 63 30.67 -6.80 10.94
N PHE A 64 31.66 -6.39 11.75
CA PHE A 64 31.43 -5.87 13.10
C PHE A 64 30.49 -4.63 13.07
N ASN A 65 30.75 -3.66 12.20
CA ASN A 65 29.89 -2.49 12.05
C ASN A 65 28.46 -2.86 11.67
N SER A 66 28.29 -3.91 10.87
CA SER A 66 26.96 -4.38 10.46
C SER A 66 26.17 -5.09 11.55
N THR A 67 26.84 -5.63 12.59
CA THR A 67 26.15 -6.34 13.68
C THR A 67 25.26 -5.44 14.52
N HIS A 68 25.60 -4.16 14.65
CA HIS A 68 24.75 -3.19 15.37
C HIS A 68 23.36 -3.06 14.73
N GLY A 69 23.31 -2.89 13.40
CA GLY A 69 22.07 -2.82 12.67
C GLY A 69 21.29 -4.14 12.68
N ALA A 70 21.98 -5.27 12.59
CA ALA A 70 21.36 -6.59 12.66
C ALA A 70 20.70 -6.84 14.03
N ARG A 71 21.41 -6.55 15.12
CA ARG A 71 20.88 -6.70 16.50
C ARG A 71 19.66 -5.81 16.73
N LYS A 72 19.72 -4.54 16.33
CA LYS A 72 18.58 -3.62 16.41
C LYS A 72 17.40 -4.13 15.60
N GLY A 73 17.64 -4.57 14.36
CA GLY A 73 16.58 -5.11 13.49
C GLY A 73 15.89 -6.34 14.08
N LEU A 74 16.63 -7.26 14.71
CA LEU A 74 16.06 -8.41 15.38
C LEU A 74 15.20 -8.02 16.60
N ALA A 75 15.68 -7.09 17.43
CA ALA A 75 14.91 -6.59 18.57
C ALA A 75 13.65 -5.85 18.13
N ASP A 76 13.77 -4.96 17.15
CA ASP A 76 12.64 -4.19 16.60
C ASP A 76 11.59 -5.11 15.97
N THR A 77 12.00 -6.17 15.27
CA THR A 77 11.08 -7.15 14.70
C THR A 77 10.28 -7.87 15.77
N ALA A 78 10.93 -8.31 16.84
CA ALA A 78 10.26 -8.99 17.94
C ALA A 78 9.21 -8.09 18.62
N LEU A 79 9.56 -6.83 18.89
CA LEU A 79 8.65 -5.86 19.49
C LEU A 79 7.48 -5.49 18.56
N LYS A 80 7.77 -5.24 17.29
CA LYS A 80 6.75 -4.91 16.28
C LYS A 80 5.75 -6.04 16.07
N THR A 81 6.20 -7.28 16.11
CA THR A 81 5.33 -8.46 15.98
C THR A 81 4.30 -8.51 17.10
N ALA A 82 4.72 -8.30 18.34
CA ALA A 82 3.83 -8.26 19.50
C ALA A 82 2.80 -7.13 19.39
N ASN A 83 3.25 -5.92 19.06
CA ASN A 83 2.38 -4.76 18.90
C ASN A 83 1.38 -4.93 17.76
N SER A 84 1.82 -5.47 16.63
CA SER A 84 0.96 -5.77 15.47
C SER A 84 -0.12 -6.81 15.84
N GLY A 85 0.25 -7.87 16.54
CA GLY A 85 -0.69 -8.89 16.99
C GLY A 85 -1.74 -8.34 17.95
N TYR A 86 -1.35 -7.52 18.90
CA TYR A 86 -2.27 -6.86 19.82
C TYR A 86 -3.20 -5.87 19.11
N LEU A 87 -2.68 -5.06 18.18
CA LEU A 87 -3.48 -4.15 17.36
C LEU A 87 -4.51 -4.91 16.53
N THR A 88 -4.08 -5.97 15.84
CA THR A 88 -4.97 -6.81 15.02
C THR A 88 -6.09 -7.40 15.85
N ARG A 89 -5.79 -7.97 17.03
CA ARG A 89 -6.80 -8.49 17.93
C ARG A 89 -7.83 -7.44 18.32
N ARG A 90 -7.38 -6.25 18.74
CA ARG A 90 -8.28 -5.15 19.11
C ARG A 90 -9.18 -4.70 17.95
N LEU A 91 -8.63 -4.64 16.74
CA LEU A 91 -9.41 -4.28 15.55
C LEU A 91 -10.47 -5.33 15.24
N VAL A 92 -10.11 -6.62 15.32
CA VAL A 92 -11.06 -7.72 15.11
C VAL A 92 -12.15 -7.71 16.19
N ASP A 93 -11.80 -7.55 17.46
CA ASP A 93 -12.77 -7.51 18.58
C ASP A 93 -13.84 -6.41 18.40
N VAL A 94 -13.45 -5.27 17.80
CA VAL A 94 -14.38 -4.14 17.53
C VAL A 94 -15.17 -4.34 16.23
N ALA A 95 -14.57 -4.94 15.21
CA ALA A 95 -15.10 -4.94 13.85
C ALA A 95 -15.79 -6.28 13.45
N GLN A 96 -15.63 -7.34 14.23
CA GLN A 96 -16.12 -8.68 13.86
C GLN A 96 -17.65 -8.76 13.61
N ASP A 97 -18.41 -7.88 14.28
CA ASP A 97 -19.87 -7.85 14.15
C ASP A 97 -20.34 -6.94 13.00
N VAL A 98 -19.42 -6.29 12.29
CA VAL A 98 -19.77 -5.42 11.17
C VAL A 98 -20.10 -6.25 9.94
N VAL A 99 -21.36 -6.18 9.54
CA VAL A 99 -21.92 -6.90 8.39
C VAL A 99 -22.50 -5.92 7.39
N ILE A 100 -22.48 -6.27 6.13
CA ILE A 100 -23.18 -5.52 5.07
C ILE A 100 -24.68 -5.78 5.17
N THR A 101 -25.45 -4.78 5.57
CA THR A 101 -26.89 -4.93 5.84
C THR A 101 -27.78 -4.48 4.69
N GLU A 102 -27.36 -3.51 3.92
CA GLU A 102 -28.15 -2.91 2.83
C GLU A 102 -27.29 -2.52 1.64
N SER A 103 -27.90 -2.28 0.51
CA SER A 103 -27.18 -1.91 -0.72
C SER A 103 -26.69 -0.45 -0.69
N ASN A 104 -27.48 0.48 -0.18
CA ASN A 104 -27.18 1.90 -0.18
C ASN A 104 -27.93 2.65 0.93
N CYS A 105 -27.21 3.28 1.85
CA CYS A 105 -27.77 4.09 2.94
C CYS A 105 -28.26 5.49 2.51
N GLY A 106 -28.02 5.89 1.25
CA GLY A 106 -28.46 7.20 0.75
C GLY A 106 -27.66 8.41 1.25
N THR A 107 -26.59 8.23 2.02
CA THR A 107 -25.80 9.36 2.56
C THR A 107 -25.25 10.26 1.46
N GLU A 108 -25.24 11.57 1.72
CA GLU A 108 -24.55 12.57 0.91
C GLU A 108 -23.13 12.89 1.43
N ARG A 109 -22.78 12.31 2.58
CA ARG A 109 -21.46 12.47 3.17
C ARG A 109 -20.43 11.63 2.42
N GLY A 110 -19.20 12.11 2.40
CA GLY A 110 -18.07 11.43 1.79
C GLY A 110 -16.75 11.97 2.32
N ILE A 111 -15.67 11.29 1.97
CA ILE A 111 -14.31 11.71 2.34
C ILE A 111 -13.62 12.20 1.08
N ILE A 112 -12.97 13.37 1.17
CA ILE A 112 -12.14 13.90 0.09
C ILE A 112 -10.77 13.21 0.17
N VAL A 113 -10.40 12.57 -0.92
CA VAL A 113 -9.13 11.85 -1.06
C VAL A 113 -8.23 12.62 -2.01
N ARG A 114 -6.96 12.75 -1.61
CA ARG A 114 -5.87 13.36 -2.38
C ARG A 114 -4.68 12.42 -2.41
N PRO A 115 -3.76 12.52 -3.38
CA PRO A 115 -2.52 11.76 -3.36
C PRO A 115 -1.71 12.10 -2.09
N VAL A 116 -0.98 11.13 -1.58
CA VAL A 116 -0.06 11.36 -0.45
C VAL A 116 1.29 11.74 -1.02
N VAL A 117 1.72 12.97 -0.72
CA VAL A 117 2.99 13.51 -1.18
C VAL A 117 3.88 13.79 0.03
N ASP A 118 5.12 13.32 -0.02
CA ASP A 118 6.14 13.61 0.98
C ASP A 118 7.44 14.05 0.30
N GLY A 119 7.97 15.21 0.72
CA GLY A 119 9.18 15.77 0.16
C GLY A 119 9.16 16.01 -1.36
N GLY A 120 7.97 16.21 -1.96
CA GLY A 120 7.80 16.41 -3.40
C GLY A 120 7.65 15.11 -4.21
N ASN A 121 7.77 13.94 -3.57
CA ASN A 121 7.51 12.66 -4.21
C ASN A 121 6.11 12.15 -3.85
N VAL A 122 5.39 11.64 -4.84
CA VAL A 122 4.10 10.97 -4.61
C VAL A 122 4.39 9.58 -4.06
N ILE A 123 4.01 9.34 -2.79
CA ILE A 123 4.17 8.04 -2.12
C ILE A 123 3.01 7.11 -2.47
N VAL A 124 1.77 7.66 -2.48
CA VAL A 124 0.56 6.92 -2.82
C VAL A 124 -0.21 7.74 -3.84
N SER A 125 -0.46 7.16 -5.01
CA SER A 125 -1.22 7.82 -6.07
C SER A 125 -2.69 7.99 -5.68
N ILE A 126 -3.39 8.89 -6.37
CA ILE A 126 -4.83 9.04 -6.17
C ILE A 126 -5.55 7.76 -6.59
N GLY A 127 -5.09 7.11 -7.66
CA GLY A 127 -5.64 5.86 -8.17
C GLY A 127 -5.66 4.75 -7.15
N GLU A 128 -4.53 4.51 -6.45
CA GLU A 128 -4.46 3.51 -5.37
C GLU A 128 -5.44 3.78 -4.23
N ARG A 129 -5.79 5.03 -3.99
CA ARG A 129 -6.70 5.41 -2.91
C ARG A 129 -8.17 5.34 -3.27
N ILE A 130 -8.51 5.48 -4.55
CA ILE A 130 -9.90 5.47 -5.04
C ILE A 130 -10.32 4.13 -5.61
N LEU A 131 -9.38 3.26 -6.00
CA LEU A 131 -9.67 1.95 -6.57
C LEU A 131 -10.60 1.14 -5.66
N GLY A 132 -11.68 0.62 -6.23
CA GLY A 132 -12.67 -0.18 -5.50
C GLY A 132 -13.57 0.63 -4.56
N ARG A 133 -13.55 1.97 -4.62
CA ARG A 133 -14.44 2.86 -3.86
C ARG A 133 -15.58 3.39 -4.72
N THR A 134 -16.70 3.68 -4.09
CA THR A 134 -17.84 4.32 -4.77
C THR A 134 -17.71 5.84 -4.69
N ILE A 135 -17.94 6.51 -5.81
CA ILE A 135 -17.83 7.96 -5.91
C ILE A 135 -19.06 8.63 -5.31
N GLN A 136 -18.85 9.71 -4.57
CA GLN A 136 -19.93 10.50 -3.97
C GLN A 136 -20.34 11.71 -4.82
N GLU A 137 -19.43 12.29 -5.60
CA GLU A 137 -19.67 13.42 -6.49
C GLU A 137 -19.09 13.11 -7.87
N ASP A 138 -19.66 13.70 -8.92
CA ASP A 138 -19.17 13.52 -10.29
C ASP A 138 -17.70 13.97 -10.39
N ILE A 139 -16.87 13.16 -11.00
CA ILE A 139 -15.48 13.52 -11.31
C ILE A 139 -15.47 14.28 -12.62
N ILE A 140 -15.02 15.52 -12.55
CA ILE A 140 -14.96 16.45 -13.66
C ILE A 140 -13.51 16.62 -14.11
N HIS A 141 -13.28 16.64 -15.42
CA HIS A 141 -11.97 16.92 -15.98
C HIS A 141 -11.58 18.39 -15.67
N PRO A 142 -10.40 18.64 -15.08
CA PRO A 142 -10.03 19.98 -14.62
C PRO A 142 -9.91 21.02 -15.74
N GLU A 143 -9.55 20.61 -16.96
CA GLU A 143 -9.37 21.52 -18.09
C GLU A 143 -10.61 21.63 -18.99
N THR A 144 -11.28 20.51 -19.30
CA THR A 144 -12.40 20.50 -20.26
C THR A 144 -13.76 20.70 -19.61
N GLY A 145 -13.88 20.46 -18.30
CA GLY A 145 -15.16 20.53 -17.58
C GLY A 145 -16.13 19.38 -17.90
N GLU A 146 -15.67 18.37 -18.64
CA GLU A 146 -16.48 17.19 -18.93
C GLU A 146 -16.55 16.25 -17.74
N VAL A 147 -17.69 15.59 -17.56
CA VAL A 147 -17.88 14.58 -16.52
C VAL A 147 -17.20 13.29 -16.96
N LEU A 148 -16.10 12.91 -16.30
CA LEU A 148 -15.37 11.68 -16.54
C LEU A 148 -16.11 10.47 -15.97
N ILE A 149 -16.53 10.57 -14.71
CA ILE A 149 -17.19 9.49 -14.00
C ILE A 149 -18.34 10.05 -13.18
N LYS A 150 -19.52 9.41 -13.27
CA LYS A 150 -20.73 9.85 -12.57
C LYS A 150 -20.78 9.37 -11.13
N LYS A 151 -21.43 10.15 -10.29
CA LYS A 151 -21.77 9.81 -8.89
C LYS A 151 -22.38 8.42 -8.79
N GLY A 152 -21.97 7.68 -7.76
CA GLY A 152 -22.51 6.35 -7.44
C GLY A 152 -21.86 5.20 -8.21
N LYS A 153 -20.94 5.46 -9.13
CA LYS A 153 -20.18 4.41 -9.80
C LYS A 153 -19.08 3.86 -8.87
N LEU A 154 -18.89 2.54 -8.87
CA LEU A 154 -17.74 1.86 -8.28
C LEU A 154 -16.57 1.99 -9.24
N ILE A 155 -15.43 2.49 -8.77
CA ILE A 155 -14.22 2.70 -9.59
C ILE A 155 -13.52 1.36 -9.84
N ASP A 156 -13.28 1.08 -11.11
CA ASP A 156 -12.46 -0.03 -11.58
C ASP A 156 -11.05 0.45 -12.02
N GLU A 157 -10.23 -0.48 -12.49
CA GLU A 157 -8.87 -0.22 -12.95
C GLU A 157 -8.83 0.74 -14.16
N ASN A 158 -9.77 0.60 -15.10
CA ASN A 158 -9.85 1.46 -16.28
C ASN A 158 -10.23 2.89 -15.90
N ASP A 159 -11.16 3.04 -14.94
CA ASP A 159 -11.55 4.35 -14.42
C ASP A 159 -10.38 5.06 -13.73
N VAL A 160 -9.53 4.30 -13.02
CA VAL A 160 -8.33 4.85 -12.39
C VAL A 160 -7.38 5.44 -13.44
N GLU A 161 -7.11 4.72 -14.53
CA GLU A 161 -6.27 5.22 -15.63
C GLU A 161 -6.81 6.52 -16.21
N VAL A 162 -8.12 6.62 -16.40
CA VAL A 162 -8.77 7.85 -16.90
C VAL A 162 -8.61 9.01 -15.92
N VAL A 163 -8.78 8.80 -14.61
CA VAL A 163 -8.66 9.81 -13.57
C VAL A 163 -7.21 10.30 -13.44
N GLU A 164 -6.24 9.38 -13.48
CA GLU A 164 -4.81 9.72 -13.41
C GLU A 164 -4.34 10.46 -14.67
N ALA A 165 -4.78 10.04 -15.85
CA ALA A 165 -4.47 10.71 -17.12
C ALA A 165 -5.04 12.14 -17.17
N ALA A 166 -6.22 12.36 -16.58
CA ALA A 166 -6.85 13.68 -16.48
C ALA A 166 -6.21 14.61 -15.43
N GLY A 167 -5.29 14.11 -14.60
CA GLY A 167 -4.59 14.90 -13.58
C GLY A 167 -5.51 15.43 -12.47
N VAL A 168 -6.54 14.69 -12.08
CA VAL A 168 -7.46 15.08 -11.01
C VAL A 168 -6.74 15.06 -9.66
N GLU A 169 -6.75 16.18 -8.95
CA GLU A 169 -6.04 16.32 -7.66
C GLU A 169 -6.82 15.79 -6.45
N GLN A 170 -8.13 15.77 -6.53
CA GLN A 170 -8.97 15.32 -5.41
C GLN A 170 -10.27 14.67 -5.90
N VAL A 171 -10.70 13.66 -5.17
CA VAL A 171 -11.95 12.94 -5.44
C VAL A 171 -12.71 12.75 -4.13
N LYS A 172 -14.03 12.96 -4.15
CA LYS A 172 -14.89 12.67 -3.00
C LYS A 172 -15.48 11.27 -3.15
N ILE A 173 -15.08 10.38 -2.26
CA ILE A 173 -15.49 8.98 -2.22
C ILE A 173 -16.41 8.70 -1.05
N ARG A 174 -17.21 7.65 -1.14
CA ARG A 174 -17.96 7.09 -0.02
C ARG A 174 -17.01 6.29 0.88
N SER A 175 -17.32 6.28 2.17
CA SER A 175 -16.53 5.56 3.18
C SER A 175 -17.44 4.94 4.22
N VAL A 176 -16.97 3.85 4.80
CA VAL A 176 -17.62 3.22 5.96
C VAL A 176 -17.71 4.16 7.16
N LEU A 177 -16.77 5.11 7.29
CA LEU A 177 -16.75 6.10 8.37
C LEU A 177 -17.86 7.15 8.28
N THR A 178 -18.43 7.33 7.10
CA THR A 178 -19.52 8.28 6.83
C THR A 178 -20.82 7.58 6.47
N CYS A 179 -20.90 6.26 6.68
CA CYS A 179 -22.11 5.49 6.45
C CYS A 179 -23.20 5.87 7.47
N GLU A 180 -24.43 6.01 7.01
CA GLU A 180 -25.60 6.36 7.83
C GLU A 180 -26.55 5.18 8.02
N SER A 181 -26.08 3.95 7.75
CA SER A 181 -26.82 2.72 8.08
C SER A 181 -27.01 2.58 9.58
N GLU A 182 -28.19 2.23 10.06
CA GLU A 182 -28.48 2.06 11.50
C GLU A 182 -27.69 0.89 12.10
N HIS A 183 -27.52 -0.18 11.33
CA HIS A 183 -26.78 -1.37 11.74
C HIS A 183 -25.80 -1.78 10.63
N GLY A 184 -24.56 -2.08 11.02
CA GLY A 184 -23.54 -2.49 10.06
C GLY A 184 -23.12 -1.38 9.09
N VAL A 185 -22.91 -1.74 7.83
CA VAL A 185 -22.44 -0.85 6.76
C VAL A 185 -23.20 -1.18 5.47
N CYS A 186 -23.47 -0.19 4.62
CA CYS A 186 -24.05 -0.46 3.31
C CYS A 186 -22.97 -0.83 2.26
N ALA A 187 -23.36 -1.61 1.25
CA ALA A 187 -22.46 -2.06 0.19
C ALA A 187 -21.82 -0.90 -0.58
N ALA A 188 -22.57 0.18 -0.86
CA ALA A 188 -22.04 1.33 -1.56
C ALA A 188 -20.98 2.11 -0.75
N CYS A 189 -21.08 2.18 0.58
CA CYS A 189 -20.05 2.80 1.44
C CYS A 189 -18.82 1.92 1.60
N TYR A 190 -18.99 0.60 1.60
CA TYR A 190 -17.89 -0.35 1.66
C TYR A 190 -17.14 -0.41 0.32
N GLY A 191 -17.86 -0.63 -0.76
CA GLY A 191 -17.32 -0.70 -2.12
C GLY A 191 -17.03 -2.11 -2.60
N ARG A 192 -15.81 -2.34 -3.10
CA ARG A 192 -15.37 -3.59 -3.70
C ARG A 192 -14.96 -4.62 -2.66
N ASP A 193 -15.43 -5.85 -2.83
CA ASP A 193 -14.90 -7.00 -2.11
C ASP A 193 -13.48 -7.32 -2.64
N LEU A 194 -12.49 -7.26 -1.75
CA LEU A 194 -11.09 -7.47 -2.10
C LEU A 194 -10.77 -8.91 -2.52
N ALA A 195 -11.57 -9.88 -2.07
CA ALA A 195 -11.35 -11.28 -2.41
C ALA A 195 -11.83 -11.62 -3.83
N ARG A 196 -12.98 -11.06 -4.23
CA ARG A 196 -13.65 -11.39 -5.50
C ARG A 196 -13.47 -10.33 -6.57
N GLY A 197 -13.11 -9.10 -6.20
CA GLY A 197 -12.98 -7.97 -7.12
C GLY A 197 -14.31 -7.41 -7.63
N THR A 198 -15.43 -7.85 -7.09
CA THR A 198 -16.79 -7.41 -7.42
C THR A 198 -17.37 -6.55 -6.28
N PRO A 199 -18.48 -5.84 -6.48
CA PRO A 199 -19.18 -5.18 -5.39
C PRO A 199 -19.50 -6.17 -4.27
N VAL A 200 -19.38 -5.73 -3.02
CA VAL A 200 -19.63 -6.59 -1.85
C VAL A 200 -21.09 -7.04 -1.78
N ASN A 201 -21.32 -8.28 -1.38
CA ASN A 201 -22.66 -8.83 -1.20
C ASN A 201 -23.27 -8.44 0.14
N ILE A 202 -24.62 -8.34 0.18
CA ILE A 202 -25.35 -8.17 1.44
C ILE A 202 -25.18 -9.45 2.29
N GLY A 203 -24.96 -9.27 3.59
CA GLY A 203 -24.70 -10.37 4.52
C GLY A 203 -23.23 -10.75 4.69
N GLU A 204 -22.31 -10.11 3.95
CA GLU A 204 -20.87 -10.34 4.12
C GLU A 204 -20.36 -9.70 5.40
N ALA A 205 -19.61 -10.47 6.20
CA ALA A 205 -18.94 -9.97 7.39
C ALA A 205 -17.59 -9.34 6.98
N VAL A 206 -17.46 -8.03 7.16
CA VAL A 206 -16.31 -7.26 6.64
C VAL A 206 -15.23 -6.97 7.68
N GLY A 207 -15.49 -7.27 8.93
CA GLY A 207 -14.55 -7.04 10.04
C GLY A 207 -13.75 -8.27 10.50
N VAL A 208 -13.84 -9.36 9.79
CA VAL A 208 -13.17 -10.62 10.14
C VAL A 208 -11.79 -10.73 9.52
#